data_7c8cb3489d57175f203d49a03b17de8a
#
_entry.id   7c8cb3489d57175f203d49a03b17de8a
#
_cell.length_a   1.000
_cell.length_b   1.000
_cell.length_c   1.000
_cell.angle_alpha   90.00
_cell.angle_beta   90.00
_cell.angle_gamma   90.00
#
_symmetry.space_group_name_H-M   'P 1'
#
loop_
_entity.id
_entity.type
_entity.pdbx_description
1 polymer ?
#
loop_
_entity_poly.entity_id
_entity_poly.type
_entity_poly.pdbx_seq_one_letter_code
_entity_poly.pdbx_strand_id
1 'polypeptide(L)'
;YDRSRERLILSCESISEIKQKFIQNLMDNHDYEGDNFHIFMDESAYRSVSDVSVSMRRIGYDEELSVLCSIRDGKFLEDSKFPSSELLPIPEDGKSHLYIFTPLHYNQYSAGYMVFVDSIKELEEKTLRSYYQGINYSMEKFRQNMYLKYMNERITELAQIDTLTHIKNRAAYENKRKELQNNIDIIPGYEFGIVMFDANNLKGINDVYGHEAGDEYLKNCCALICRVF
;
A
#
# COMPACT_ATOMS: atom_id res chain seq x y z
N TYR A 1 -1.57 28.90 -0.77
CA TYR A 1 -1.60 27.44 -0.84
C TYR A 1 -0.16 26.95 -0.71
N ASP A 2 0.18 26.33 0.38
CA ASP A 2 1.57 25.93 0.63
C ASP A 2 1.86 24.56 0.00
N ARG A 3 2.52 24.56 -1.14
CA ARG A 3 2.95 23.36 -1.87
C ARG A 3 3.95 22.49 -1.09
N SER A 4 4.51 22.99 0.01
CA SER A 4 5.43 22.23 0.86
C SER A 4 4.69 21.11 1.63
N ARG A 5 3.44 21.35 2.02
CA ARG A 5 2.56 20.40 2.73
C ARG A 5 2.20 19.18 1.86
N GLU A 6 1.98 19.40 0.56
CA GLU A 6 1.68 18.31 -0.38
C GLU A 6 2.89 17.39 -0.60
N ARG A 7 4.11 17.94 -0.65
CA ARG A 7 5.32 17.16 -0.90
C ARG A 7 5.67 16.18 0.22
N LEU A 8 5.35 16.51 1.47
CA LEU A 8 5.69 15.69 2.64
C LEU A 8 4.97 14.33 2.64
N ILE A 9 3.73 14.29 2.16
CA ILE A 9 2.91 13.07 2.19
C ILE A 9 3.09 12.25 0.89
N LEU A 10 3.50 12.88 -0.21
CA LEU A 10 3.72 12.21 -1.50
C LEU A 10 4.84 11.15 -1.50
N SER A 11 5.76 11.22 -0.53
CA SER A 11 6.89 10.29 -0.41
C SER A 11 6.66 9.15 0.60
N CYS A 12 5.46 9.06 1.18
CA CYS A 12 5.17 8.04 2.19
C CYS A 12 4.95 6.67 1.56
N GLU A 13 5.54 5.65 2.18
CA GLU A 13 5.38 4.24 1.78
C GLU A 13 4.42 3.48 2.69
N SER A 14 3.99 4.08 3.81
CA SER A 14 3.07 3.48 4.77
C SER A 14 2.10 4.50 5.38
N ILE A 15 0.97 4.00 5.91
CA ILE A 15 0.02 4.84 6.67
C ILE A 15 0.67 5.40 7.94
N SER A 16 1.54 4.63 8.58
CA SER A 16 2.29 5.09 9.76
C SER A 16 3.17 6.29 9.45
N GLU A 17 3.83 6.31 8.29
CA GLU A 17 4.59 7.48 7.84
C GLU A 17 3.70 8.68 7.54
N ILE A 18 2.55 8.46 6.88
CA ILE A 18 1.57 9.53 6.64
C ILE A 18 1.15 10.16 7.96
N LYS A 19 0.81 9.31 8.94
CA LYS A 19 0.42 9.74 10.28
C LYS A 19 1.51 10.58 10.94
N GLN A 20 2.73 10.07 11.01
CA GLN A 20 3.86 10.77 11.62
C GLN A 20 4.10 12.13 10.97
N LYS A 21 4.16 12.18 9.64
CA LYS A 21 4.38 13.42 8.91
C LYS A 21 3.22 14.41 9.05
N PHE A 22 1.99 13.89 9.13
CA PHE A 22 0.81 14.73 9.34
C PHE A 22 0.84 15.36 10.74
N ILE A 23 1.07 14.57 11.79
CA ILE A 23 1.19 15.04 13.17
C ILE A 23 2.35 16.04 13.31
N GLN A 24 3.52 15.72 12.71
CA GLN A 24 4.67 16.61 12.73
C GLN A 24 4.34 17.97 12.06
N ASN A 25 3.67 17.94 10.92
CA ASN A 25 3.27 19.16 10.22
C ASN A 25 2.30 20.03 11.04
N LEU A 26 1.38 19.39 11.76
CA LEU A 26 0.49 20.10 12.69
C LEU A 26 1.28 20.75 13.83
N MET A 27 2.21 19.98 14.45
CA MET A 27 3.05 20.49 15.53
C MET A 27 3.92 21.67 15.10
N ASP A 28 4.56 21.57 13.93
CA ASP A 28 5.48 22.60 13.43
C ASP A 28 4.76 23.93 13.11
N ASN A 29 3.49 23.87 12.77
CA ASN A 29 2.72 25.05 12.38
C ASN A 29 1.87 25.64 13.51
N HIS A 30 1.84 25.01 14.68
CA HIS A 30 0.96 25.40 15.82
C HIS A 30 -0.52 25.59 15.45
N ASP A 31 -0.95 24.91 14.37
CA ASP A 31 -2.29 25.06 13.78
C ASP A 31 -3.39 24.34 14.61
N TYR A 32 -3.02 23.75 15.74
CA TYR A 32 -3.93 22.93 16.57
C TYR A 32 -4.21 23.53 17.97
N GLU A 33 -3.63 24.67 18.30
CA GLU A 33 -3.86 25.30 19.61
C GLU A 33 -5.31 25.74 19.77
N GLY A 34 -6.02 25.05 20.67
CA GLY A 34 -7.44 25.29 20.92
C GLY A 34 -8.41 24.49 20.08
N ASP A 35 -7.92 23.69 19.12
CA ASP A 35 -8.75 22.86 18.27
C ASP A 35 -9.06 21.52 18.92
N ASN A 36 -10.28 21.04 18.68
CA ASN A 36 -10.72 19.69 19.03
C ASN A 36 -11.13 19.01 17.74
N PHE A 37 -10.24 18.14 17.20
CA PHE A 37 -10.56 17.40 16.00
C PHE A 37 -10.00 15.98 16.02
N HIS A 38 -10.64 15.11 15.26
CA HIS A 38 -10.29 13.71 15.16
C HIS A 38 -10.34 13.28 13.69
N ILE A 39 -9.40 12.41 13.31
CA ILE A 39 -9.36 11.77 11.99
C ILE A 39 -9.37 10.27 12.20
N PHE A 40 -10.39 9.63 11.69
CA PHE A 40 -10.58 8.19 11.74
C PHE A 40 -10.47 7.59 10.36
N MET A 41 -9.83 6.43 10.26
CA MET A 41 -9.57 5.77 9.00
C MET A 41 -9.87 4.28 9.05
N ASP A 42 -10.43 3.81 7.95
CA ASP A 42 -10.56 2.40 7.66
C ASP A 42 -9.23 1.91 7.05
N GLU A 43 -8.45 1.16 7.83
CA GLU A 43 -7.16 0.66 7.38
C GLU A 43 -7.28 -0.32 6.20
N SER A 44 -8.36 -1.04 6.07
CA SER A 44 -8.57 -1.97 4.96
C SER A 44 -8.62 -1.25 3.61
N ALA A 45 -9.03 0.02 3.62
CA ALA A 45 -9.01 0.89 2.44
C ALA A 45 -7.61 1.01 1.81
N TYR A 46 -6.56 0.73 2.58
CA TYR A 46 -5.16 0.97 2.20
C TYR A 46 -4.27 -0.27 2.31
N ARG A 47 -4.76 -1.37 2.92
CA ARG A 47 -3.96 -2.60 3.12
C ARG A 47 -3.84 -3.47 1.89
N SER A 48 -4.87 -3.54 1.06
CA SER A 48 -4.90 -4.44 -0.09
C SER A 48 -4.90 -3.66 -1.39
N VAL A 49 -3.78 -3.72 -2.10
CA VAL A 49 -3.66 -3.19 -3.46
C VAL A 49 -4.09 -4.23 -4.50
N SER A 50 -4.11 -5.52 -4.13
CA SER A 50 -4.51 -6.63 -5.00
C SER A 50 -5.99 -6.59 -5.40
N ASP A 51 -6.86 -6.01 -4.56
CA ASP A 51 -8.31 -5.96 -4.77
C ASP A 51 -8.82 -4.69 -5.46
N VAL A 52 -7.95 -3.84 -5.99
CA VAL A 52 -8.35 -2.60 -6.68
C VAL A 52 -9.22 -2.88 -7.91
N SER A 53 -9.20 -4.10 -8.45
CA SER A 53 -10.02 -4.51 -9.61
C SER A 53 -11.43 -4.97 -9.26
N VAL A 54 -11.69 -5.32 -8.00
CA VAL A 54 -12.96 -5.90 -7.56
C VAL A 54 -13.73 -4.88 -6.74
N SER A 55 -14.75 -4.30 -7.39
CA SER A 55 -15.77 -3.42 -6.82
C SER A 55 -15.25 -2.23 -6.01
N MET A 56 -14.94 -1.14 -6.69
CA MET A 56 -14.71 0.18 -6.10
C MET A 56 -15.93 0.79 -5.37
N ARG A 57 -16.93 -0.01 -5.07
CA ARG A 57 -18.12 0.41 -4.33
C ARG A 57 -18.13 -0.30 -2.99
N ARG A 58 -17.48 0.29 -2.02
CA ARG A 58 -17.67 -0.11 -0.64
C ARG A 58 -18.69 0.81 0.02
N ILE A 59 -19.77 0.22 0.50
CA ILE A 59 -20.77 0.91 1.31
C ILE A 59 -20.43 0.60 2.78
N GLY A 60 -20.02 1.63 3.52
CA GLY A 60 -19.68 1.51 4.94
C GLY A 60 -18.19 1.31 5.21
N TYR A 61 -17.88 1.10 6.47
CA TYR A 61 -16.53 0.87 7.01
C TYR A 61 -16.38 -0.59 7.47
N ASP A 62 -15.15 -1.04 7.70
CA ASP A 62 -14.88 -2.30 8.39
C ASP A 62 -15.39 -2.28 9.83
N GLU A 63 -15.29 -3.41 10.52
CA GLU A 63 -15.74 -3.53 11.90
C GLU A 63 -15.00 -2.59 12.87
N GLU A 64 -13.74 -2.25 12.52
CA GLU A 64 -12.91 -1.35 13.31
C GLU A 64 -12.39 -0.19 12.47
N LEU A 65 -12.33 0.99 13.07
CA LEU A 65 -11.65 2.17 12.57
C LEU A 65 -10.40 2.47 13.40
N SER A 66 -9.38 2.97 12.74
CA SER A 66 -8.14 3.41 13.39
C SER A 66 -8.13 4.92 13.55
N VAL A 67 -7.64 5.38 14.69
CA VAL A 67 -7.38 6.80 14.93
C VAL A 67 -6.10 7.21 14.20
N LEU A 68 -6.22 7.97 13.12
CA LEU A 68 -5.07 8.54 12.44
C LEU A 68 -4.47 9.70 13.23
N CYS A 69 -5.31 10.61 13.69
CA CYS A 69 -4.94 11.75 14.50
C CYS A 69 -6.13 12.13 15.39
N SER A 70 -5.87 12.44 16.64
CA SER A 70 -6.89 12.90 17.58
C SER A 70 -6.30 13.96 18.48
N ILE A 71 -6.90 15.14 18.50
CA ILE A 71 -6.51 16.27 19.33
C ILE A 71 -7.71 16.67 20.18
N ARG A 72 -7.49 16.77 21.48
CA ARG A 72 -8.47 17.26 22.45
C ARG A 72 -7.79 18.22 23.41
N ASP A 73 -8.37 19.42 23.55
CA ASP A 73 -7.84 20.49 24.41
C ASP A 73 -6.33 20.75 24.16
N GLY A 74 -5.94 20.78 22.88
CA GLY A 74 -4.57 20.99 22.44
C GLY A 74 -3.59 19.84 22.73
N LYS A 75 -4.08 18.64 23.08
CA LYS A 75 -3.25 17.46 23.35
C LYS A 75 -3.56 16.35 22.37
N PHE A 76 -2.50 15.72 21.85
CA PHE A 76 -2.64 14.51 21.06
C PHE A 76 -3.05 13.35 21.95
N LEU A 77 -4.07 12.59 21.50
CA LEU A 77 -4.50 11.35 22.12
C LEU A 77 -3.75 10.18 21.50
N GLU A 78 -3.57 9.12 22.30
CA GLU A 78 -2.88 7.90 21.87
C GLU A 78 -3.61 7.18 20.75
N ASP A 79 -2.84 6.39 20.00
CA ASP A 79 -3.32 5.53 18.95
C ASP A 79 -4.27 4.47 19.49
N SER A 80 -5.47 4.45 18.98
CA SER A 80 -6.46 3.45 19.35
C SER A 80 -7.27 3.00 18.13
N LYS A 81 -7.88 1.83 18.27
CA LYS A 81 -8.93 1.35 17.37
C LYS A 81 -10.23 1.31 18.12
N PHE A 82 -11.32 1.49 17.42
CA PHE A 82 -12.64 1.42 17.98
C PHE A 82 -13.64 0.81 17.00
N PRO A 83 -14.74 0.20 17.47
CA PRO A 83 -15.76 -0.36 16.60
C PRO A 83 -16.39 0.72 15.73
N SER A 84 -16.53 0.47 14.44
CA SER A 84 -17.13 1.42 13.48
C SER A 84 -18.61 1.71 13.77
N SER A 85 -19.25 0.89 14.61
CA SER A 85 -20.59 1.15 15.16
C SER A 85 -20.64 2.30 16.15
N GLU A 86 -19.50 2.65 16.74
CA GLU A 86 -19.34 3.82 17.57
C GLU A 86 -18.85 4.96 16.68
N LEU A 87 -19.72 5.93 16.40
CA LEU A 87 -19.36 7.06 15.52
C LEU A 87 -18.23 7.91 16.08
N LEU A 88 -18.08 7.96 17.41
CA LEU A 88 -17.11 8.81 18.06
C LEU A 88 -16.75 8.25 19.45
N PRO A 89 -15.54 7.68 19.61
CA PRO A 89 -15.10 7.10 20.89
C PRO A 89 -14.61 8.21 21.85
N ILE A 90 -15.43 9.24 22.09
CA ILE A 90 -15.11 10.32 23.02
C ILE A 90 -15.92 10.11 24.29
N PRO A 91 -15.27 10.14 25.47
CA PRO A 91 -15.96 10.05 26.73
C PRO A 91 -17.02 11.16 26.89
N GLU A 92 -18.22 10.81 27.33
CA GLU A 92 -19.25 11.75 27.64
C GLU A 92 -18.82 12.57 28.87
N ASP A 93 -18.78 13.89 28.74
CA ASP A 93 -18.48 14.82 29.83
C ASP A 93 -19.76 15.49 30.41
N GLY A 94 -20.91 15.04 29.93
CA GLY A 94 -22.21 15.56 30.33
C GLY A 94 -22.57 16.94 29.79
N LYS A 95 -21.77 17.45 28.83
CA LYS A 95 -22.05 18.74 28.17
C LYS A 95 -22.65 18.52 26.79
N SER A 96 -23.24 19.55 26.24
CA SER A 96 -23.70 19.55 24.84
C SER A 96 -22.58 20.04 23.95
N HIS A 97 -22.25 19.27 22.91
CA HIS A 97 -21.22 19.58 21.93
C HIS A 97 -21.80 19.66 20.53
N LEU A 98 -21.16 20.47 19.70
CA LEU A 98 -21.39 20.50 18.26
C LEU A 98 -20.37 19.61 17.57
N TYR A 99 -20.81 18.57 16.85
CA TYR A 99 -19.97 17.69 16.06
C TYR A 99 -20.19 17.93 14.56
N ILE A 100 -19.09 18.15 13.84
CA ILE A 100 -19.11 18.34 12.39
C ILE A 100 -18.36 17.19 11.75
N PHE A 101 -19.08 16.30 11.06
CA PHE A 101 -18.51 15.16 10.38
C PHE A 101 -18.21 15.50 8.92
N THR A 102 -16.98 15.22 8.49
CA THR A 102 -16.53 15.41 7.11
C THR A 102 -15.99 14.09 6.57
N PRO A 103 -16.63 13.46 5.57
CA PRO A 103 -16.19 12.18 5.07
C PRO A 103 -14.86 12.29 4.33
N LEU A 104 -13.99 11.32 4.55
CA LEU A 104 -12.79 11.10 3.76
C LEU A 104 -13.10 10.03 2.73
N HIS A 105 -12.94 10.34 1.45
CA HIS A 105 -13.27 9.41 0.38
C HIS A 105 -12.26 9.51 -0.78
N TYR A 106 -12.08 8.39 -1.45
CA TYR A 106 -11.34 8.27 -2.69
C TYR A 106 -12.31 7.76 -3.77
N ASN A 107 -12.63 8.61 -4.75
CA ASN A 107 -13.69 8.31 -5.73
C ASN A 107 -14.99 7.88 -5.03
N GLN A 108 -15.39 6.62 -5.20
CA GLN A 108 -16.59 6.03 -4.58
C GLN A 108 -16.27 5.19 -3.33
N TYR A 109 -15.05 5.25 -2.83
CA TYR A 109 -14.57 4.46 -1.71
C TYR A 109 -14.49 5.30 -0.45
N SER A 110 -15.22 4.91 0.60
CA SER A 110 -15.16 5.56 1.91
C SER A 110 -13.89 5.13 2.63
N ALA A 111 -13.02 6.11 2.92
CA ALA A 111 -11.74 5.87 3.58
C ALA A 111 -11.79 6.12 5.09
N GLY A 112 -12.75 6.89 5.53
CA GLY A 112 -12.89 7.32 6.92
C GLY A 112 -13.65 8.63 7.02
N TYR A 113 -13.45 9.35 8.12
CA TYR A 113 -14.02 10.68 8.33
C TYR A 113 -13.21 11.50 9.32
N MET A 114 -13.38 12.81 9.22
CA MET A 114 -12.88 13.79 10.19
C MET A 114 -14.04 14.28 11.03
N VAL A 115 -13.79 14.55 12.31
CA VAL A 115 -14.76 15.15 13.23
C VAL A 115 -14.15 16.38 13.87
N PHE A 116 -14.84 17.50 13.79
CA PHE A 116 -14.52 18.72 14.51
C PHE A 116 -15.51 18.89 15.64
N VAL A 117 -14.99 19.24 16.81
CA VAL A 117 -15.80 19.38 18.03
C VAL A 117 -15.77 20.84 18.48
N ASP A 118 -16.94 21.48 18.58
CA ASP A 118 -17.12 22.86 19.01
C ASP A 118 -16.40 23.93 18.20
N SER A 119 -16.00 23.58 16.99
CA SER A 119 -15.17 24.39 16.10
C SER A 119 -16.03 25.12 15.06
N ILE A 120 -16.78 26.13 15.47
CA ILE A 120 -17.62 26.93 14.55
C ILE A 120 -16.77 27.83 13.65
N LYS A 121 -15.62 28.30 14.14
CA LYS A 121 -14.72 29.20 13.37
C LYS A 121 -14.19 28.54 12.12
N GLU A 122 -13.89 27.23 12.17
CA GLU A 122 -13.38 26.48 11.04
C GLU A 122 -14.40 26.32 9.92
N LEU A 123 -15.70 26.42 10.20
CA LEU A 123 -16.75 26.44 9.16
C LEU A 123 -16.72 27.69 8.30
N GLU A 124 -16.32 28.81 8.87
CA GLU A 124 -16.27 30.09 8.19
C GLU A 124 -14.93 30.32 7.45
N GLU A 125 -13.86 29.64 7.88
CA GLU A 125 -12.53 29.81 7.31
C GLU A 125 -12.24 28.84 6.16
N LYS A 126 -11.52 29.32 5.15
CA LYS A 126 -11.04 28.50 4.03
C LYS A 126 -10.07 27.38 4.47
N THR A 127 -9.61 27.44 5.70
CA THR A 127 -8.61 26.54 6.32
C THR A 127 -9.12 25.12 6.40
N LEU A 128 -10.33 24.87 6.90
CA LEU A 128 -10.94 23.55 6.99
C LEU A 128 -11.00 22.86 5.62
N ARG A 129 -11.45 23.60 4.61
CA ARG A 129 -11.55 23.09 3.23
C ARG A 129 -10.19 22.72 2.67
N SER A 130 -9.16 23.50 2.99
CA SER A 130 -7.78 23.27 2.58
C SER A 130 -7.22 21.99 3.23
N TYR A 131 -7.44 21.77 4.54
CA TYR A 131 -7.04 20.56 5.23
C TYR A 131 -7.70 19.32 4.65
N TYR A 132 -9.01 19.36 4.50
CA TYR A 132 -9.79 18.27 3.91
C TYR A 132 -9.30 17.91 2.51
N GLN A 133 -9.11 18.89 1.64
CA GLN A 133 -8.61 18.67 0.29
C GLN A 133 -7.18 18.13 0.29
N GLY A 134 -6.31 18.63 1.17
CA GLY A 134 -4.94 18.17 1.32
C GLY A 134 -4.87 16.71 1.76
N ILE A 135 -5.66 16.31 2.75
CA ILE A 135 -5.69 14.93 3.24
C ILE A 135 -6.22 14.00 2.16
N ASN A 136 -7.38 14.31 1.56
CA ASN A 136 -7.94 13.48 0.49
C ASN A 136 -6.99 13.31 -0.68
N TYR A 137 -6.38 14.41 -1.15
CA TYR A 137 -5.40 14.36 -2.24
C TYR A 137 -4.18 13.50 -1.89
N SER A 138 -3.67 13.63 -0.67
CA SER A 138 -2.50 12.88 -0.22
C SER A 138 -2.79 11.38 -0.11
N MET A 139 -3.96 11.02 0.41
CA MET A 139 -4.41 9.65 0.50
C MET A 139 -4.65 9.04 -0.89
N GLU A 140 -5.21 9.81 -1.81
CA GLU A 140 -5.36 9.40 -3.20
C GLU A 140 -4.02 9.10 -3.86
N LYS A 141 -3.04 9.98 -3.69
CA LYS A 141 -1.68 9.81 -4.23
C LYS A 141 -0.97 8.60 -3.61
N PHE A 142 -1.07 8.43 -2.31
CA PHE A 142 -0.53 7.25 -1.64
C PHE A 142 -1.08 5.95 -2.25
N ARG A 143 -2.40 5.86 -2.42
CA ARG A 143 -3.05 4.70 -3.01
C ARG A 143 -2.63 4.47 -4.47
N GLN A 144 -2.54 5.53 -5.28
CA GLN A 144 -2.04 5.46 -6.65
C GLN A 144 -0.60 4.92 -6.70
N ASN A 145 0.28 5.40 -5.83
CA ASN A 145 1.66 4.94 -5.76
C ASN A 145 1.76 3.47 -5.35
N MET A 146 0.96 3.06 -4.35
CA MET A 146 0.89 1.64 -3.94
C MET A 146 0.42 0.75 -5.09
N TYR A 147 -0.60 1.17 -5.83
CA TYR A 147 -1.09 0.45 -7.00
C TYR A 147 -0.02 0.34 -8.10
N LEU A 148 0.64 1.43 -8.42
CA LEU A 148 1.72 1.43 -9.42
C LEU A 148 2.88 0.51 -9.00
N LYS A 149 3.26 0.52 -7.73
CA LYS A 149 4.28 -0.39 -7.17
C LYS A 149 3.87 -1.85 -7.36
N TYR A 150 2.65 -2.19 -6.94
CA TYR A 150 2.10 -3.54 -7.12
C TYR A 150 2.07 -3.97 -8.60
N MET A 151 1.58 -3.12 -9.50
CA MET A 151 1.55 -3.43 -10.93
C MET A 151 2.94 -3.61 -11.51
N ASN A 152 3.91 -2.81 -11.10
CA ASN A 152 5.31 -2.94 -11.51
C ASN A 152 5.92 -4.29 -11.05
N GLU A 153 5.65 -4.69 -9.82
CA GLU A 153 6.07 -5.99 -9.29
C GLU A 153 5.47 -7.14 -10.11
N ARG A 154 4.17 -7.07 -10.40
CA ARG A 154 3.47 -8.08 -11.22
C ARG A 154 3.99 -8.15 -12.66
N ILE A 155 4.23 -7.00 -13.29
CA ILE A 155 4.83 -6.94 -14.65
C ILE A 155 6.23 -7.55 -14.61
N THR A 156 7.02 -7.23 -13.59
CA THR A 156 8.38 -7.79 -13.43
C THR A 156 8.34 -9.31 -13.23
N GLU A 157 7.41 -9.81 -12.40
CA GLU A 157 7.22 -11.26 -12.21
C GLU A 157 6.86 -11.96 -13.52
N LEU A 158 5.90 -11.42 -14.28
CA LEU A 158 5.49 -11.97 -15.57
C LEU A 158 6.62 -11.92 -16.60
N ALA A 159 7.38 -10.82 -16.64
CA ALA A 159 8.54 -10.68 -17.53
C ALA A 159 9.70 -11.66 -17.22
N GLN A 160 9.67 -12.32 -16.06
CA GLN A 160 10.66 -13.32 -15.64
C GLN A 160 10.27 -14.76 -15.96
N ILE A 161 9.15 -14.99 -16.63
CA ILE A 161 8.67 -16.32 -17.00
C ILE A 161 8.99 -16.59 -18.47
N ASP A 162 9.47 -17.78 -18.76
CA ASP A 162 9.63 -18.28 -20.13
C ASP A 162 8.27 -18.67 -20.71
N THR A 163 7.97 -18.18 -21.92
CA THR A 163 6.64 -18.35 -22.54
C THR A 163 6.36 -19.77 -23.00
N LEU A 164 7.39 -20.56 -23.27
CA LEU A 164 7.25 -21.94 -23.71
C LEU A 164 7.11 -22.91 -22.52
N THR A 165 8.02 -22.79 -21.58
CA THR A 165 8.20 -23.78 -20.49
C THR A 165 7.54 -23.35 -19.18
N HIS A 166 7.14 -22.10 -19.05
CA HIS A 166 6.57 -21.47 -17.85
C HIS A 166 7.46 -21.51 -16.60
N ILE A 167 8.74 -21.85 -16.76
CA ILE A 167 9.74 -21.69 -15.68
C ILE A 167 10.36 -20.29 -15.73
N LYS A 168 11.21 -19.98 -14.76
CA LYS A 168 11.96 -18.71 -14.73
C LYS A 168 12.91 -18.61 -15.93
N ASN A 169 12.90 -17.48 -16.61
CA ASN A 169 13.71 -17.20 -17.78
C ASN A 169 15.11 -16.66 -17.42
N ARG A 170 15.91 -16.32 -18.45
CA ARG A 170 17.26 -15.78 -18.28
C ARG A 170 17.28 -14.48 -17.45
N ALA A 171 16.28 -13.60 -17.57
CA ALA A 171 16.24 -12.38 -16.79
C ALA A 171 16.09 -12.68 -15.28
N ALA A 172 15.24 -13.65 -14.91
CA ALA A 172 15.10 -14.12 -13.55
C ALA A 172 16.42 -14.72 -13.00
N TYR A 173 17.13 -15.49 -13.82
CA TYR A 173 18.44 -16.02 -13.45
C TYR A 173 19.45 -14.91 -13.15
N GLU A 174 19.55 -13.88 -14.00
CA GLU A 174 20.47 -12.76 -13.78
C GLU A 174 20.14 -11.97 -12.50
N ASN A 175 18.87 -11.81 -12.18
CA ASN A 175 18.44 -11.18 -10.94
C ASN A 175 18.83 -12.03 -9.73
N LYS A 176 18.59 -13.35 -9.77
CA LYS A 176 18.97 -14.27 -8.70
C LYS A 176 20.48 -14.35 -8.49
N ARG A 177 21.24 -14.29 -9.58
CA ARG A 177 22.71 -14.23 -9.51
C ARG A 177 23.20 -13.01 -8.75
N LYS A 178 22.61 -11.82 -9.01
CA LYS A 178 22.95 -10.59 -8.29
C LYS A 178 22.60 -10.69 -6.82
N GLU A 179 21.42 -11.23 -6.50
CA GLU A 179 20.97 -11.45 -5.11
C GLU A 179 21.94 -12.37 -4.36
N LEU A 180 22.31 -13.50 -4.97
CA LEU A 180 23.27 -14.44 -4.39
C LEU A 180 24.64 -13.79 -4.16
N GLN A 181 25.14 -12.99 -5.11
CA GLN A 181 26.39 -12.27 -4.97
C GLN A 181 26.32 -11.31 -3.76
N ASN A 182 25.27 -10.53 -3.63
CA ASN A 182 25.08 -9.65 -2.50
C ASN A 182 25.04 -10.41 -1.17
N ASN A 183 24.39 -11.58 -1.12
CA ASN A 183 24.34 -12.38 0.10
C ASN A 183 25.70 -12.93 0.49
N ILE A 184 26.52 -13.35 -0.48
CA ILE A 184 27.91 -13.77 -0.25
C ILE A 184 28.72 -12.62 0.35
N ASP A 185 28.53 -11.41 -0.16
CA ASP A 185 29.31 -10.24 0.27
C ASP A 185 28.91 -9.74 1.67
N ILE A 186 27.66 -10.00 2.10
CA ILE A 186 27.11 -9.45 3.34
C ILE A 186 27.05 -10.49 4.46
N ILE A 187 26.77 -11.77 4.15
CA ILE A 187 26.50 -12.81 5.15
C ILE A 187 27.69 -13.76 5.26
N PRO A 188 28.48 -13.70 6.36
CA PRO A 188 29.61 -14.64 6.57
C PRO A 188 29.14 -16.10 6.59
N GLY A 189 29.77 -16.94 5.79
CA GLY A 189 29.43 -18.36 5.73
C GLY A 189 28.18 -18.71 4.94
N TYR A 190 27.68 -17.80 4.10
CA TYR A 190 26.54 -18.07 3.22
C TYR A 190 26.88 -19.17 2.20
N GLU A 191 26.13 -20.25 2.24
CA GLU A 191 26.33 -21.41 1.35
C GLU A 191 25.15 -21.56 0.38
N PHE A 192 25.45 -21.96 -0.86
CA PHE A 192 24.44 -22.29 -1.86
C PHE A 192 25.00 -23.31 -2.86
N GLY A 193 24.11 -24.02 -3.56
CA GLY A 193 24.45 -24.93 -4.63
C GLY A 193 23.87 -24.49 -5.96
N ILE A 194 24.58 -24.81 -7.05
CA ILE A 194 24.10 -24.61 -8.41
C ILE A 194 24.09 -25.95 -9.10
N VAL A 195 22.95 -26.27 -9.74
CA VAL A 195 22.80 -27.46 -10.58
C VAL A 195 22.49 -27.01 -11.99
N MET A 196 23.20 -27.55 -12.97
CA MET A 196 23.00 -27.28 -14.41
C MET A 196 22.42 -28.52 -15.07
N PHE A 197 21.33 -28.33 -15.80
CA PHE A 197 20.72 -29.37 -16.62
C PHE A 197 20.85 -29.00 -18.10
N ASP A 198 21.12 -29.98 -18.93
CA ASP A 198 21.17 -29.85 -20.38
C ASP A 198 20.22 -30.83 -21.06
N ALA A 199 19.45 -30.34 -22.02
CA ALA A 199 18.53 -31.18 -22.79
C ALA A 199 19.24 -31.77 -24.02
N ASN A 200 19.58 -33.06 -23.93
CA ASN A 200 20.34 -33.75 -24.99
C ASN A 200 19.53 -33.95 -26.27
N ASN A 201 20.22 -33.86 -27.42
CA ASN A 201 19.68 -34.19 -28.74
C ASN A 201 18.44 -33.39 -29.21
N LEU A 202 18.20 -32.21 -28.67
CA LEU A 202 17.06 -31.34 -29.05
C LEU A 202 17.08 -31.08 -30.60
N LYS A 203 18.24 -30.83 -31.16
CA LYS A 203 18.38 -30.63 -32.60
C LYS A 203 17.94 -31.85 -33.41
N GLY A 204 18.33 -33.05 -32.99
CA GLY A 204 17.92 -34.30 -33.66
C GLY A 204 16.38 -34.51 -33.57
N ILE A 205 15.77 -34.16 -32.48
CA ILE A 205 14.30 -34.21 -32.32
C ILE A 205 13.64 -33.22 -33.31
N ASN A 206 14.14 -31.99 -33.36
CA ASN A 206 13.61 -30.97 -34.27
C ASN A 206 13.75 -31.38 -35.74
N ASP A 207 14.90 -31.92 -36.12
CA ASP A 207 15.20 -32.33 -37.51
C ASP A 207 14.33 -33.51 -37.99
N VAL A 208 13.96 -34.42 -37.06
CA VAL A 208 13.18 -35.62 -37.38
C VAL A 208 11.67 -35.42 -37.21
N TYR A 209 11.25 -34.73 -36.16
CA TYR A 209 9.85 -34.64 -35.74
C TYR A 209 9.26 -33.24 -35.80
N GLY A 210 10.07 -32.23 -36.15
CA GLY A 210 9.65 -30.83 -36.23
C GLY A 210 9.78 -30.08 -34.93
N HIS A 211 9.67 -28.74 -35.02
CA HIS A 211 9.87 -27.85 -33.89
C HIS A 211 8.81 -28.03 -32.78
N GLU A 212 7.57 -28.38 -33.13
CA GLU A 212 6.53 -28.64 -32.13
C GLU A 212 6.89 -29.80 -31.18
N ALA A 213 7.49 -30.86 -31.73
CA ALA A 213 7.97 -32.00 -30.93
C ALA A 213 9.15 -31.60 -30.02
N GLY A 214 10.05 -30.73 -30.52
CA GLY A 214 11.12 -30.17 -29.70
C GLY A 214 10.66 -29.30 -28.57
N ASP A 215 9.62 -28.48 -28.82
CA ASP A 215 8.98 -27.66 -27.80
C ASP A 215 8.33 -28.51 -26.71
N GLU A 216 7.63 -29.58 -27.09
CA GLU A 216 7.03 -30.52 -26.13
C GLU A 216 8.10 -31.26 -25.32
N TYR A 217 9.20 -31.66 -26.00
CA TYR A 217 10.34 -32.26 -25.31
C TYR A 217 10.92 -31.34 -24.23
N LEU A 218 11.13 -30.06 -24.55
CA LEU A 218 11.62 -29.07 -23.58
C LEU A 218 10.66 -28.88 -22.40
N LYS A 219 9.34 -28.78 -22.66
CA LYS A 219 8.33 -28.69 -21.61
C LYS A 219 8.39 -29.89 -20.66
N ASN A 220 8.52 -31.08 -21.21
CA ASN A 220 8.61 -32.32 -20.45
C ASN A 220 9.90 -32.40 -19.60
N CYS A 221 11.05 -32.00 -20.17
CA CYS A 221 12.29 -31.90 -19.40
C CYS A 221 12.17 -30.94 -18.22
N CYS A 222 11.61 -29.74 -18.44
CA CYS A 222 11.39 -28.75 -17.38
C CYS A 222 10.43 -29.28 -16.32
N ALA A 223 9.34 -29.95 -16.72
CA ALA A 223 8.37 -30.52 -15.77
C ALA A 223 8.99 -31.62 -14.91
N LEU A 224 9.90 -32.43 -15.46
CA LEU A 224 10.64 -33.46 -14.69
C LEU A 224 11.57 -32.82 -13.65
N ILE A 225 12.33 -31.79 -14.05
CA ILE A 225 13.23 -31.06 -13.14
C ILE A 225 12.43 -30.44 -11.99
N CYS A 226 11.33 -29.75 -12.28
CA CYS A 226 10.47 -29.11 -11.26
C CYS A 226 9.73 -30.10 -10.32
N ARG A 227 9.72 -31.40 -10.63
CA ARG A 227 9.17 -32.43 -9.72
C ARG A 227 10.20 -32.93 -8.70
N VAL A 228 11.47 -32.76 -9.01
CA VAL A 228 12.56 -33.28 -8.17
C VAL A 228 13.16 -32.19 -7.29
N PHE A 229 13.16 -30.97 -7.77
CA PHE A 229 13.71 -29.78 -7.12
C PHE A 229 12.64 -28.71 -6.89
#